data_81b9d2924019e24bc6ae6288c2fbe4db
#
_entry.id   81b9d2924019e24bc6ae6288c2fbe4db
#
_cell.length_a   1.000
_cell.length_b   1.000
_cell.length_c   1.000
_cell.angle_alpha   90.00
_cell.angle_beta   90.00
_cell.angle_gamma   90.00
#
_symmetry.space_group_name_H-M   'P 1'
#
loop_
_entity.id
_entity.type
_entity.pdbx_description
1 polymer ?
#
loop_
_entity_poly.entity_id
_entity_poly.type
_entity_poly.pdbx_seq_one_letter_code
_entity_poly.pdbx_strand_id
1 'polypeptide(L)'
;TGGDFDNAISGSGQVVKSGDETLTLSGSNTYTGGTLISGGTLVASNVEALGTGDVTNDAVLELNTGGTFDNAISGSGHVVKSGDDALTLSGANTYTGGTLISGGTLVATSVDALGSGDVTNDAVLELNTGG
;
A
#
# COMPACT_ATOMS: atom_id res chain seq x y z
N THR A 1 -2.20 13.42 -11.25
CA THR A 1 -1.96 14.65 -10.53
C THR A 1 -1.07 14.39 -9.31
N GLY A 2 -0.37 15.40 -8.86
CA GLY A 2 0.47 15.31 -7.69
C GLY A 2 -0.10 16.12 -6.53
N GLY A 3 0.57 16.06 -5.37
CA GLY A 3 0.20 16.79 -4.16
C GLY A 3 -0.57 15.95 -3.18
N ASP A 4 -1.23 16.61 -2.23
CA ASP A 4 -1.98 15.95 -1.17
C ASP A 4 -3.46 16.06 -1.44
N PHE A 5 -4.16 14.93 -1.30
CA PHE A 5 -5.60 14.86 -1.42
C PHE A 5 -6.15 14.39 -0.07
N ASP A 6 -6.70 15.32 0.71
CA ASP A 6 -7.10 15.02 2.09
C ASP A 6 -8.61 14.92 2.27
N ASN A 7 -9.38 14.96 1.19
CA ASN A 7 -10.82 14.75 1.27
C ASN A 7 -11.13 13.32 1.71
N ALA A 8 -12.23 13.16 2.43
CA ALA A 8 -12.73 11.82 2.73
C ALA A 8 -13.50 11.31 1.52
N ILE A 9 -13.12 10.15 1.03
CA ILE A 9 -13.73 9.54 -0.15
C ILE A 9 -14.60 8.37 0.31
N SER A 10 -15.86 8.39 -0.10
CA SER A 10 -16.81 7.34 0.27
C SER A 10 -17.56 6.88 -0.98
N GLY A 11 -18.44 5.92 -0.79
CA GLY A 11 -19.27 5.42 -1.88
C GLY A 11 -18.80 4.07 -2.38
N SER A 12 -19.39 3.61 -3.48
CA SER A 12 -19.11 2.28 -4.03
C SER A 12 -18.22 2.32 -5.25
N GLY A 13 -17.68 3.47 -5.60
CA GLY A 13 -16.81 3.60 -6.77
C GLY A 13 -15.39 3.18 -6.51
N GLN A 14 -14.58 3.28 -7.56
CA GLN A 14 -13.18 2.93 -7.57
C GLN A 14 -12.35 4.21 -7.68
N VAL A 15 -11.18 4.22 -7.03
CA VAL A 15 -10.22 5.30 -7.19
C VAL A 15 -9.14 4.83 -8.16
N VAL A 16 -8.84 5.65 -9.17
CA VAL A 16 -7.81 5.35 -10.14
C VAL A 16 -6.73 6.42 -10.04
N LYS A 17 -5.50 5.99 -9.78
CA LYS A 17 -4.32 6.86 -9.82
C LYS A 17 -3.62 6.64 -11.14
N SER A 18 -3.45 7.72 -11.93
CA SER A 18 -2.76 7.67 -13.22
C SER A 18 -1.82 8.86 -13.30
N GLY A 19 -1.06 8.92 -14.41
CA GLY A 19 -0.07 9.99 -14.56
C GLY A 19 1.24 9.63 -13.88
N ASP A 20 2.25 10.47 -14.05
CA ASP A 20 3.61 10.16 -13.60
C ASP A 20 3.98 10.83 -12.28
N GLU A 21 3.08 11.55 -11.67
CA GLU A 21 3.37 12.33 -10.47
C GLU A 21 3.06 11.53 -9.21
N THR A 22 3.50 12.06 -8.07
CA THR A 22 3.25 11.46 -6.77
C THR A 22 2.03 12.12 -6.15
N LEU A 23 1.04 11.32 -5.78
CA LEU A 23 -0.17 11.78 -5.10
C LEU A 23 -0.22 11.16 -3.73
N THR A 24 -0.48 11.98 -2.71
CA THR A 24 -0.65 11.50 -1.34
C THR A 24 -2.14 11.54 -0.98
N LEU A 25 -2.65 10.41 -0.52
CA LEU A 25 -3.99 10.32 0.06
C LEU A 25 -3.83 10.28 1.57
N SER A 26 -4.31 11.32 2.24
CA SER A 26 -4.15 11.46 3.68
C SER A 26 -5.45 11.31 4.45
N GLY A 27 -6.58 11.26 3.77
CA GLY A 27 -7.87 11.13 4.42
C GLY A 27 -8.18 9.71 4.86
N SER A 28 -9.19 9.59 5.72
CA SER A 28 -9.75 8.31 6.10
C SER A 28 -10.88 8.00 5.12
N ASN A 29 -10.66 7.03 4.25
CA ASN A 29 -11.55 6.78 3.12
C ASN A 29 -12.31 5.48 3.32
N THR A 30 -13.55 5.44 2.84
CA THR A 30 -14.43 4.29 3.03
C THR A 30 -15.03 3.78 1.72
N TYR A 31 -14.50 4.22 0.58
CA TYR A 31 -15.00 3.71 -0.70
C TYR A 31 -14.71 2.21 -0.83
N THR A 32 -15.56 1.50 -1.54
CA THR A 32 -15.54 0.04 -1.55
C THR A 32 -15.17 -0.57 -2.90
N GLY A 33 -15.02 0.24 -3.94
CA GLY A 33 -14.79 -0.29 -5.29
C GLY A 33 -13.34 -0.65 -5.60
N GLY A 34 -12.42 -0.40 -4.68
CA GLY A 34 -11.01 -0.72 -4.88
C GLY A 34 -10.20 0.45 -5.39
N THR A 35 -8.91 0.22 -5.52
CA THR A 35 -7.97 1.23 -5.99
C THR A 35 -7.13 0.66 -7.12
N LEU A 36 -6.98 1.42 -8.21
CA LEU A 36 -6.10 1.05 -9.31
C LEU A 36 -5.00 2.09 -9.43
N ILE A 37 -3.75 1.65 -9.38
CA ILE A 37 -2.58 2.50 -9.53
C ILE A 37 -1.93 2.11 -10.83
N SER A 38 -2.10 2.92 -11.87
CA SER A 38 -1.61 2.60 -13.21
C SER A 38 -0.39 3.41 -13.62
N GLY A 39 0.00 4.42 -12.85
CA GLY A 39 1.17 5.22 -13.15
C GLY A 39 1.59 6.05 -11.96
N GLY A 40 2.85 6.48 -11.95
CA GLY A 40 3.39 7.32 -10.88
C GLY A 40 3.47 6.62 -9.54
N THR A 41 3.29 7.38 -8.49
CA THR A 41 3.36 6.89 -7.11
C THR A 41 2.12 7.34 -6.36
N LEU A 42 1.46 6.41 -5.68
CA LEU A 42 0.39 6.73 -4.75
C LEU A 42 0.91 6.50 -3.33
N VAL A 43 0.89 7.56 -2.52
CA VAL A 43 1.33 7.50 -1.14
C VAL A 43 0.10 7.47 -0.24
N ALA A 44 0.02 6.46 0.60
CA ALA A 44 -1.01 6.37 1.62
C ALA A 44 -0.38 6.78 2.94
N SER A 45 -0.78 7.92 3.48
CA SER A 45 -0.28 8.42 4.77
C SER A 45 -1.27 8.15 5.89
N ASN A 46 -2.31 7.37 5.62
CA ASN A 46 -3.30 6.91 6.57
C ASN A 46 -3.60 5.47 6.21
N VAL A 47 -3.67 4.58 7.19
CA VAL A 47 -3.90 3.16 6.91
C VAL A 47 -5.25 2.92 6.23
N GLU A 48 -6.19 3.84 6.35
CA GLU A 48 -7.50 3.75 5.71
C GLU A 48 -7.59 4.55 4.42
N ALA A 49 -6.47 5.05 3.91
CA ALA A 49 -6.50 5.94 2.74
C ALA A 49 -7.03 5.24 1.49
N LEU A 50 -6.92 3.93 1.39
CA LEU A 50 -7.31 3.19 0.19
C LEU A 50 -8.66 2.47 0.34
N GLY A 51 -9.48 2.88 1.31
CA GLY A 51 -10.79 2.29 1.49
C GLY A 51 -10.70 0.83 1.89
N THR A 52 -11.72 0.04 1.54
CA THR A 52 -11.82 -1.35 1.96
C THR A 52 -11.69 -2.35 0.82
N GLY A 53 -11.64 -1.88 -0.43
CA GLY A 53 -11.54 -2.77 -1.58
C GLY A 53 -10.13 -3.22 -1.89
N ASP A 54 -9.98 -4.08 -2.88
CA ASP A 54 -8.67 -4.57 -3.30
C ASP A 54 -7.89 -3.46 -4.00
N VAL A 55 -6.56 -3.56 -3.95
CA VAL A 55 -5.65 -2.62 -4.60
C VAL A 55 -4.97 -3.34 -5.76
N THR A 56 -5.12 -2.80 -6.97
CA THR A 56 -4.36 -3.26 -8.13
C THR A 56 -3.25 -2.25 -8.36
N ASN A 57 -2.00 -2.67 -8.15
CA ASN A 57 -0.86 -1.78 -8.19
C ASN A 57 0.06 -2.18 -9.34
N ASP A 58 0.01 -1.42 -10.43
CA ASP A 58 0.87 -1.63 -11.59
C ASP A 58 1.99 -0.59 -11.68
N ALA A 59 2.13 0.23 -10.65
CA ALA A 59 3.17 1.25 -10.58
C ALA A 59 3.83 1.22 -9.21
N VAL A 60 3.67 2.27 -8.39
CA VAL A 60 4.29 2.31 -7.07
C VAL A 60 3.24 2.67 -6.03
N LEU A 61 3.14 1.86 -4.98
CA LEU A 61 2.34 2.17 -3.81
C LEU A 61 3.30 2.37 -2.64
N GLU A 62 3.27 3.56 -2.06
CA GLU A 62 4.09 3.86 -0.88
C GLU A 62 3.18 3.94 0.34
N LEU A 63 3.51 3.17 1.37
CA LEU A 63 2.76 3.12 2.61
C LEU A 63 3.57 3.83 3.68
N ASN A 64 3.17 5.06 4.00
CA ASN A 64 3.84 5.91 4.98
C ASN A 64 2.89 6.09 6.17
N THR A 65 2.62 4.98 6.86
CA THR A 65 1.66 4.97 7.95
C THR A 65 1.90 3.77 8.84
N GLY A 66 1.34 3.80 10.03
CA GLY A 66 1.29 2.65 10.92
C GLY A 66 -0.10 2.03 10.93
N GLY A 67 -0.26 0.97 11.71
CA GLY A 67 -1.53 0.26 11.84
C GLY A 67 -1.55 -1.03 11.06
N THR A 68 -2.74 -1.52 10.75
CA THR A 68 -2.92 -2.76 10.00
C THR A 68 -3.52 -2.45 8.64
N PHE A 69 -2.83 -2.86 7.58
CA PHE A 69 -3.29 -2.70 6.21
C PHE A 69 -3.68 -4.07 5.69
N ASP A 70 -4.96 -4.32 5.57
CA ASP A 70 -5.49 -5.64 5.23
C ASP A 70 -6.07 -5.75 3.83
N ASN A 71 -5.96 -4.70 3.01
CA ASN A 71 -6.37 -4.78 1.61
C ASN A 71 -5.46 -5.75 0.86
N ALA A 72 -6.03 -6.50 -0.08
CA ALA A 72 -5.24 -7.37 -0.94
C ALA A 72 -4.61 -6.53 -2.05
N ILE A 73 -3.31 -6.68 -2.26
CA ILE A 73 -2.56 -5.92 -3.25
C ILE A 73 -2.13 -6.88 -4.35
N SER A 74 -2.46 -6.53 -5.60
CA SER A 74 -2.08 -7.33 -6.76
C SER A 74 -1.44 -6.41 -7.81
N GLY A 75 -1.07 -6.96 -8.96
CA GLY A 75 -0.52 -6.19 -10.06
C GLY A 75 0.97 -6.39 -10.21
N SER A 76 1.57 -5.64 -11.14
CA SER A 76 2.99 -5.79 -11.48
C SER A 76 3.89 -4.73 -10.83
N GLY A 77 3.34 -3.84 -10.05
CA GLY A 77 4.09 -2.79 -9.38
C GLY A 77 4.76 -3.26 -8.10
N HIS A 78 5.36 -2.30 -7.41
CA HIS A 78 6.04 -2.61 -6.16
C HIS A 78 5.48 -1.75 -5.02
N VAL A 79 5.76 -2.19 -3.80
CA VAL A 79 5.29 -1.54 -2.58
C VAL A 79 6.49 -1.01 -1.82
N VAL A 80 6.39 0.24 -1.35
CA VAL A 80 7.42 0.88 -0.54
C VAL A 80 6.85 1.16 0.84
N LYS A 81 7.54 0.69 1.88
CA LYS A 81 7.23 1.07 3.26
C LYS A 81 8.18 2.18 3.67
N SER A 82 7.64 3.32 4.09
CA SER A 82 8.44 4.47 4.50
C SER A 82 7.92 5.02 5.83
N GLY A 83 8.59 6.04 6.35
CA GLY A 83 8.21 6.63 7.63
C GLY A 83 8.74 5.82 8.81
N ASP A 84 8.42 6.25 10.02
CA ASP A 84 8.98 5.66 11.23
C ASP A 84 8.02 4.74 11.97
N ASP A 85 6.81 4.54 11.45
CA ASP A 85 5.79 3.77 12.15
C ASP A 85 5.90 2.29 11.84
N ALA A 86 5.23 1.48 12.65
CA ALA A 86 5.11 0.04 12.39
C ALA A 86 3.82 -0.20 11.63
N LEU A 87 3.94 -0.84 10.48
CA LEU A 87 2.80 -1.18 9.62
C LEU A 87 2.71 -2.69 9.51
N THR A 88 1.51 -3.23 9.70
CA THR A 88 1.26 -4.67 9.56
C THR A 88 0.53 -4.91 8.24
N LEU A 89 1.09 -5.78 7.40
CA LEU A 89 0.43 -6.27 6.20
C LEU A 89 -0.14 -7.65 6.51
N SER A 90 -1.46 -7.75 6.52
CA SER A 90 -2.14 -8.98 6.88
C SER A 90 -2.87 -9.62 5.70
N GLY A 91 -2.92 -8.96 4.56
CA GLY A 91 -3.59 -9.50 3.38
C GLY A 91 -2.78 -10.56 2.67
N ALA A 92 -3.46 -11.30 1.81
CA ALA A 92 -2.78 -12.20 0.87
C ALA A 92 -2.47 -11.39 -0.39
N ASN A 93 -1.21 -11.07 -0.60
CA ASN A 93 -0.80 -10.15 -1.64
C ASN A 93 -0.11 -10.90 -2.76
N THR A 94 -0.36 -10.47 -3.99
CA THR A 94 0.14 -11.17 -5.17
C THR A 94 0.91 -10.24 -6.12
N TYR A 95 1.27 -9.04 -5.67
CA TYR A 95 2.04 -8.13 -6.52
C TYR A 95 3.42 -8.71 -6.79
N THR A 96 3.98 -8.39 -7.95
CA THR A 96 5.19 -9.07 -8.42
C THR A 96 6.42 -8.16 -8.50
N GLY A 97 6.27 -6.87 -8.28
CA GLY A 97 7.36 -5.93 -8.47
C GLY A 97 8.34 -5.81 -7.32
N GLY A 98 8.06 -6.47 -6.20
CA GLY A 98 8.95 -6.44 -5.05
C GLY A 98 8.50 -5.46 -3.97
N THR A 99 9.23 -5.48 -2.86
CA THR A 99 8.95 -4.65 -1.69
C THR A 99 10.22 -3.96 -1.25
N LEU A 100 10.13 -2.65 -1.00
CA LEU A 100 11.24 -1.88 -0.44
C LEU A 100 10.82 -1.36 0.93
N ILE A 101 11.62 -1.66 1.96
CA ILE A 101 11.38 -1.17 3.31
C ILE A 101 12.48 -0.17 3.61
N SER A 102 12.15 1.13 3.56
CA SER A 102 13.12 2.20 3.70
C SER A 102 13.10 2.86 5.07
N GLY A 103 12.08 2.58 5.90
CA GLY A 103 12.00 3.17 7.23
C GLY A 103 10.98 2.43 8.08
N GLY A 104 11.09 2.61 9.40
CA GLY A 104 10.16 2.01 10.33
C GLY A 104 10.23 0.49 10.39
N THR A 105 9.10 -0.12 10.66
CA THR A 105 8.98 -1.57 10.75
C THR A 105 7.82 -2.03 9.88
N LEU A 106 8.06 -3.04 9.05
CA LEU A 106 7.01 -3.71 8.29
C LEU A 106 6.81 -5.10 8.89
N VAL A 107 5.59 -5.38 9.34
CA VAL A 107 5.24 -6.67 9.95
C VAL A 107 4.42 -7.46 8.95
N ALA A 108 4.87 -8.66 8.62
CA ALA A 108 4.15 -9.58 7.76
C ALA A 108 3.55 -10.69 8.62
N THR A 109 2.23 -10.81 8.60
CA THR A 109 1.54 -11.85 9.38
C THR A 109 1.05 -13.01 8.54
N SER A 110 1.35 -12.98 7.24
CA SER A 110 1.01 -14.05 6.31
C SER A 110 2.23 -14.30 5.44
N VAL A 111 2.45 -15.56 5.05
CA VAL A 111 3.57 -15.88 4.15
C VAL A 111 3.41 -15.23 2.79
N ASP A 112 2.19 -14.82 2.44
CA ASP A 112 1.92 -14.15 1.17
C ASP A 112 1.83 -12.64 1.30
N ALA A 113 2.20 -12.05 2.45
CA ALA A 113 1.97 -10.63 2.68
C ALA A 113 2.81 -9.74 1.78
N LEU A 114 3.96 -10.20 1.30
CA LEU A 114 4.89 -9.38 0.54
C LEU A 114 4.93 -9.73 -0.95
N GLY A 115 3.90 -10.44 -1.43
CA GLY A 115 3.86 -10.81 -2.84
C GLY A 115 4.96 -11.81 -3.20
N SER A 116 5.34 -11.83 -4.47
CA SER A 116 6.31 -12.82 -4.96
C SER A 116 7.63 -12.22 -5.42
N GLY A 117 7.77 -10.90 -5.41
CA GLY A 117 9.01 -10.26 -5.82
C GLY A 117 10.06 -10.22 -4.72
N ASP A 118 11.21 -9.67 -5.06
CA ASP A 118 12.30 -9.53 -4.09
C ASP A 118 11.94 -8.50 -3.03
N VAL A 119 12.49 -8.67 -1.83
CA VAL A 119 12.32 -7.72 -0.74
C VAL A 119 13.67 -7.07 -0.46
N THR A 120 13.71 -5.75 -0.56
CA THR A 120 14.87 -4.96 -0.17
C THR A 120 14.58 -4.33 1.18
N ASN A 121 15.32 -4.72 2.20
CA ASN A 121 15.02 -4.31 3.57
C ASN A 121 16.14 -3.44 4.11
N ASP A 122 15.91 -2.14 4.16
CA ASP A 122 16.86 -1.16 4.69
C ASP A 122 16.46 -0.66 6.08
N ALA A 123 15.45 -1.25 6.69
CA ALA A 123 14.99 -0.88 8.03
C ALA A 123 14.72 -2.15 8.84
N VAL A 124 13.45 -2.42 9.19
CA VAL A 124 13.11 -3.62 9.97
C VAL A 124 11.95 -4.35 9.28
N LEU A 125 12.16 -5.63 9.04
CA LEU A 125 11.09 -6.52 8.58
C LEU A 125 10.86 -7.57 9.67
N GLU A 126 9.65 -7.60 10.19
CA GLU A 126 9.28 -8.60 11.19
C GLU A 126 8.37 -9.63 10.53
N LEU A 127 8.76 -10.89 10.62
CA LEU A 127 8.00 -11.99 10.04
C LEU A 127 7.31 -12.72 11.19
N ASN A 128 6.04 -12.45 11.34
CA ASN A 128 5.23 -13.02 12.41
C ASN A 128 4.22 -13.97 11.78
N THR A 129 4.74 -15.04 11.20
CA THR A 129 3.92 -16.00 10.47
C THR A 129 4.27 -17.40 10.91
N GLY A 130 3.29 -18.29 10.91
CA GLY A 130 3.42 -19.64 11.41
C GLY A 130 3.85 -20.64 10.36
N GLY A 131 4.42 -20.21 9.30
CA GLY A 131 4.94 -21.10 8.30
C GLY A 131 3.93 -21.61 7.32
#